data_adb8b3dee652ad1f3e489ce693e8f70f
#
_entry.id   adb8b3dee652ad1f3e489ce693e8f70f
#
_cell.length_a   1.000
_cell.length_b   1.000
_cell.length_c   1.000
_cell.angle_alpha   90.00
_cell.angle_beta   90.00
_cell.angle_gamma   90.00
#
_symmetry.space_group_name_H-M   'P 1'
#
loop_
_entity.id
_entity.type
_entity.pdbx_description
1 polymer ?
#
loop_
_entity_poly.entity_id
_entity_poly.type
_entity_poly.pdbx_seq_one_letter_code
_entity_poly.pdbx_strand_id
1 'polypeptide(L)'
;KYVYLWWRNRAVGEQLIEEIKPYIPPHITAMKDLKTLEDRQSWNKGEAKTFHVQLSQIIRTYIDGRFHLSSLEKTTREVSELINTLDIHASDKSKLVLALRLGDQIKFAKRQALSEEHAKSISVCIEFVQNTMERPEESASSKDVKE
;
A
#
# COMPACT_ATOMS: atom_id res chain seq x y z
N LYS A 1 29.16 -5.17 -36.25
CA LYS A 1 29.16 -6.50 -35.58
C LYS A 1 29.42 -6.43 -34.08
N TYR A 2 30.44 -5.65 -33.66
CA TYR A 2 30.78 -5.50 -32.22
C TYR A 2 29.78 -4.65 -31.43
N VAL A 3 29.15 -3.66 -32.03
CA VAL A 3 28.15 -2.80 -31.39
C VAL A 3 26.89 -3.58 -31.05
N TYR A 4 26.49 -4.53 -31.89
CA TYR A 4 25.32 -5.40 -31.65
C TYR A 4 25.53 -6.36 -30.48
N LEU A 5 26.73 -6.94 -30.36
CA LEU A 5 27.09 -7.83 -29.26
C LEU A 5 27.17 -7.06 -27.92
N TRP A 6 27.67 -5.82 -27.97
CA TRP A 6 27.74 -4.96 -26.81
C TRP A 6 26.33 -4.56 -26.31
N TRP A 7 25.43 -4.24 -27.22
CA TRP A 7 24.02 -3.93 -26.90
C TRP A 7 23.29 -5.14 -26.31
N ARG A 8 23.53 -6.30 -26.85
CA ARG A 8 22.92 -7.55 -26.37
C ARG A 8 23.39 -7.90 -24.95
N ASN A 9 24.66 -7.73 -24.67
CA ASN A 9 25.22 -7.99 -23.35
C ASN A 9 24.75 -6.98 -22.30
N ARG A 10 24.50 -5.74 -22.71
CA ARG A 10 23.96 -4.71 -21.81
C ARG A 10 22.51 -5.01 -21.40
N ALA A 11 21.67 -5.40 -22.36
CA ALA A 11 20.29 -5.78 -22.09
C ALA A 11 20.19 -6.97 -21.14
N VAL A 12 21.05 -7.98 -21.32
CA VAL A 12 21.11 -9.14 -20.42
C VAL A 12 21.60 -8.74 -19.02
N GLY A 13 22.53 -7.81 -18.93
CA GLY A 13 23.02 -7.31 -17.65
C GLY A 13 21.96 -6.55 -16.86
N GLU A 14 21.16 -5.75 -17.53
CA GLU A 14 20.06 -5.00 -16.90
C GLU A 14 18.96 -5.94 -16.40
N GLN A 15 18.62 -6.98 -17.15
CA GLN A 15 17.67 -8.01 -16.73
C GLN A 15 18.15 -8.81 -15.52
N LEU A 16 19.43 -9.16 -15.49
CA LEU A 16 20.02 -9.86 -14.34
C LEU A 16 20.06 -9.01 -13.07
N ILE A 17 20.24 -7.68 -13.19
CA ILE A 17 20.22 -6.76 -12.05
C ILE A 17 18.80 -6.62 -11.50
N GLU A 18 17.75 -6.64 -12.33
CA GLU A 18 16.36 -6.65 -11.87
C GLU A 18 15.99 -7.93 -11.12
N GLU A 19 16.53 -9.09 -11.54
CA GLU A 19 16.30 -10.38 -10.87
C GLU A 19 17.00 -10.50 -9.51
N ILE A 20 18.02 -9.68 -9.24
CA ILE A 20 18.82 -9.72 -8.00
C ILE A 20 18.35 -8.71 -6.97
N LYS A 21 17.31 -7.91 -7.23
CA LYS A 21 16.78 -6.97 -6.24
C LYS A 21 16.30 -7.73 -5.00
N PRO A 22 16.78 -7.36 -3.79
CA PRO A 22 16.34 -8.03 -2.58
C PRO A 22 14.84 -7.80 -2.38
N TYR A 23 14.14 -8.85 -1.96
CA TYR A 23 12.72 -8.76 -1.60
C TYR A 23 12.54 -7.85 -0.39
N ILE A 24 11.76 -6.79 -0.55
CA ILE A 24 11.38 -5.91 0.55
C ILE A 24 9.94 -6.25 0.93
N PRO A 25 9.68 -6.70 2.18
CA PRO A 25 8.32 -6.98 2.61
C PRO A 25 7.40 -5.75 2.45
N PRO A 26 6.14 -5.93 2.01
CA PRO A 26 5.22 -4.82 1.78
C PRO A 26 5.03 -3.89 2.99
N HIS A 27 5.04 -4.44 4.21
CA HIS A 27 4.84 -3.64 5.42
C HIS A 27 6.00 -2.67 5.70
N ILE A 28 7.21 -3.00 5.30
CA ILE A 28 8.38 -2.12 5.50
C ILE A 28 8.22 -0.84 4.67
N THR A 29 7.92 -0.98 3.38
CA THR A 29 7.68 0.16 2.50
C THR A 29 6.45 0.96 2.93
N ALA A 30 5.35 0.28 3.26
CA ALA A 30 4.11 0.92 3.69
C ALA A 30 4.31 1.73 4.97
N MET A 31 4.95 1.17 5.99
CA MET A 31 5.20 1.88 7.25
C MET A 31 6.09 3.10 7.06
N LYS A 32 7.11 2.99 6.24
CA LYS A 32 7.98 4.11 5.90
C LYS A 32 7.20 5.24 5.23
N ASP A 33 6.41 4.91 4.22
CA ASP A 33 5.64 5.89 3.46
C ASP A 33 4.52 6.51 4.29
N LEU A 34 3.83 5.72 5.12
CA LEU A 34 2.79 6.21 6.02
C LEU A 34 3.36 7.18 7.06
N LYS A 35 4.50 6.87 7.65
CA LYS A 35 5.14 7.77 8.63
C LYS A 35 5.62 9.05 8.00
N THR A 36 6.18 9.00 6.80
CA THR A 36 6.57 10.19 6.05
C THR A 36 5.36 11.07 5.74
N LEU A 37 4.25 10.46 5.33
CA LEU A 37 3.00 11.17 5.05
C LEU A 37 2.40 11.79 6.32
N GLU A 38 2.42 11.06 7.44
CA GLU A 38 1.95 11.55 8.73
C GLU A 38 2.76 12.78 9.19
N ASP A 39 4.08 12.72 9.10
CA ASP A 39 4.97 13.78 9.55
C ASP A 39 4.79 15.10 8.76
N ARG A 40 4.40 15.00 7.50
CA ARG A 40 4.14 16.18 6.66
C ARG A 40 2.91 16.95 7.09
N GLN A 41 1.90 16.30 7.68
CA GLN A 41 0.62 16.90 8.09
C GLN A 41 0.01 17.81 7.01
N SER A 42 0.04 17.38 5.76
CA SER A 42 -0.38 18.19 4.62
C SER A 42 -1.85 18.60 4.67
N TRP A 43 -2.70 17.83 5.38
CA TRP A 43 -4.09 18.23 5.61
C TRP A 43 -4.23 19.55 6.38
N ASN A 44 -3.27 19.89 7.25
CA ASN A 44 -3.25 21.15 7.98
C ASN A 44 -2.79 22.34 7.13
N LYS A 45 -2.22 22.06 5.97
CA LYS A 45 -1.67 23.04 5.02
C LYS A 45 -2.61 23.31 3.84
N GLY A 46 -3.87 22.90 3.93
CA GLY A 46 -4.83 23.01 2.84
C GLY A 46 -4.68 22.00 1.72
N GLU A 47 -3.91 20.93 1.94
CA GLU A 47 -3.64 19.87 0.95
C GLU A 47 -4.31 18.54 1.31
N ALA A 48 -5.53 18.60 1.88
CA ALA A 48 -6.24 17.41 2.31
C ALA A 48 -6.53 16.43 1.16
N LYS A 49 -6.87 16.94 -0.02
CA LYS A 49 -7.11 16.10 -1.20
C LYS A 49 -5.86 15.31 -1.60
N THR A 50 -4.72 15.98 -1.70
CA THR A 50 -3.43 15.35 -2.01
C THR A 50 -3.07 14.31 -0.96
N PHE A 51 -3.28 14.62 0.32
CA PHE A 51 -3.05 13.71 1.43
C PHE A 51 -3.83 12.41 1.25
N HIS A 52 -5.13 12.48 0.96
CA HIS A 52 -5.96 11.29 0.79
C HIS A 52 -5.65 10.50 -0.49
N VAL A 53 -5.22 11.17 -1.56
CA VAL A 53 -4.72 10.50 -2.76
C VAL A 53 -3.48 9.66 -2.43
N GLN A 54 -2.52 10.23 -1.72
CA GLN A 54 -1.29 9.55 -1.33
C GLN A 54 -1.57 8.42 -0.33
N LEU A 55 -2.43 8.66 0.67
CA LEU A 55 -2.81 7.66 1.66
C LEU A 55 -3.46 6.44 1.00
N SER A 56 -4.41 6.67 0.10
CA SER A 56 -5.08 5.60 -0.65
C SER A 56 -4.08 4.79 -1.47
N GLN A 57 -3.15 5.44 -2.14
CA GLN A 57 -2.14 4.77 -2.95
C GLN A 57 -1.21 3.89 -2.10
N ILE A 58 -0.75 4.40 -0.98
CA ILE A 58 0.13 3.66 -0.06
C ILE A 58 -0.57 2.40 0.46
N ILE A 59 -1.79 2.54 0.98
CA ILE A 59 -2.49 1.40 1.56
C ILE A 59 -2.90 0.35 0.51
N ARG A 60 -3.28 0.78 -0.69
CA ARG A 60 -3.60 -0.14 -1.79
C ARG A 60 -2.37 -0.88 -2.29
N THR A 61 -1.22 -0.20 -2.38
CA THR A 61 0.06 -0.85 -2.72
C THR A 61 0.42 -1.91 -1.69
N TYR A 62 0.21 -1.61 -0.41
CA TYR A 62 0.41 -2.59 0.68
C TYR A 62 -0.50 -3.81 0.53
N ILE A 63 -1.80 -3.58 0.34
CA ILE A 63 -2.79 -4.66 0.17
C ILE A 63 -2.41 -5.56 -1.00
N ASP A 64 -2.02 -4.98 -2.12
CA ASP A 64 -1.67 -5.73 -3.32
C ASP A 64 -0.41 -6.58 -3.11
N GLY A 65 0.59 -6.04 -2.43
CA GLY A 65 1.81 -6.77 -2.11
C GLY A 65 1.61 -7.85 -1.04
N ARG A 66 0.83 -7.55 0.00
CA ARG A 66 0.61 -8.46 1.12
C ARG A 66 -0.33 -9.62 0.80
N PHE A 67 -1.41 -9.35 0.07
CA PHE A 67 -2.48 -10.30 -0.19
C PHE A 67 -2.57 -10.73 -1.66
N HIS A 68 -1.64 -10.29 -2.50
CA HIS A 68 -1.60 -10.61 -3.94
C HIS A 68 -2.88 -10.20 -4.66
N LEU A 69 -3.37 -8.99 -4.37
CA LEU A 69 -4.55 -8.39 -4.99
C LEU A 69 -4.15 -7.33 -6.01
N SER A 70 -5.12 -6.85 -6.77
CA SER A 70 -4.97 -5.77 -7.74
C SER A 70 -5.93 -4.63 -7.42
N SER A 71 -5.73 -3.97 -6.27
CA SER A 71 -6.64 -2.94 -5.76
C SER A 71 -6.37 -1.55 -6.32
N LEU A 72 -5.18 -1.28 -6.85
CA LEU A 72 -4.79 0.05 -7.32
C LEU A 72 -5.67 0.59 -8.45
N GLU A 73 -6.18 -0.29 -9.30
CA GLU A 73 -7.04 0.06 -10.44
C GLU A 73 -8.53 -0.08 -10.14
N LYS A 74 -8.89 -0.37 -8.89
CA LYS A 74 -10.27 -0.63 -8.48
C LYS A 74 -10.87 0.54 -7.70
N THR A 75 -12.20 0.65 -7.78
CA THR A 75 -12.96 1.59 -6.95
C THR A 75 -12.92 1.16 -5.49
N THR A 76 -13.22 2.09 -4.58
CA THR A 76 -13.30 1.79 -3.15
C THR A 76 -14.33 0.69 -2.85
N ARG A 77 -15.46 0.67 -3.58
CA ARG A 77 -16.46 -0.39 -3.44
C ARG A 77 -15.90 -1.76 -3.79
N GLU A 78 -15.19 -1.86 -4.92
CA GLU A 78 -14.56 -3.11 -5.36
C GLU A 78 -13.47 -3.56 -4.39
N VAL A 79 -12.66 -2.61 -3.88
CA VAL A 79 -11.64 -2.88 -2.86
C VAL A 79 -12.30 -3.38 -1.57
N SER A 80 -13.41 -2.77 -1.16
CA SER A 80 -14.18 -3.21 0.00
C SER A 80 -14.64 -4.67 -0.13
N GLU A 81 -15.12 -5.05 -1.31
CA GLU A 81 -15.52 -6.44 -1.59
C GLU A 81 -14.35 -7.40 -1.50
N LEU A 82 -13.18 -7.01 -2.05
CA LEU A 82 -11.95 -7.81 -1.94
C LEU A 82 -11.48 -7.97 -0.49
N ILE A 83 -11.48 -6.89 0.28
CA ILE A 83 -11.07 -6.90 1.69
C ILE A 83 -11.98 -7.84 2.50
N ASN A 84 -13.28 -7.88 2.21
CA ASN A 84 -14.22 -8.75 2.90
C ASN A 84 -13.93 -10.24 2.71
N THR A 85 -13.23 -10.62 1.63
CA THR A 85 -12.83 -12.03 1.40
C THR A 85 -11.58 -12.45 2.17
N LEU A 86 -10.86 -11.49 2.76
CA LEU A 86 -9.60 -11.77 3.45
C LEU A 86 -9.84 -12.32 4.85
N ASP A 87 -8.92 -13.19 5.29
CA ASP A 87 -8.93 -13.76 6.64
C ASP A 87 -8.20 -12.84 7.62
N ILE A 88 -8.86 -11.72 7.93
CA ILE A 88 -8.40 -10.73 8.91
C ILE A 88 -9.57 -10.30 9.79
N HIS A 89 -9.30 -9.63 10.90
CA HIS A 89 -10.33 -9.20 11.82
C HIS A 89 -11.35 -8.27 11.17
N ALA A 90 -12.63 -8.50 11.46
CA ALA A 90 -13.74 -7.69 10.95
C ALA A 90 -13.61 -6.20 11.30
N SER A 91 -13.08 -5.88 12.47
CA SER A 91 -12.87 -4.48 12.88
C SER A 91 -11.81 -3.79 12.02
N ASP A 92 -10.75 -4.48 11.65
CA ASP A 92 -9.72 -3.94 10.76
C ASP A 92 -10.28 -3.66 9.36
N LYS A 93 -11.10 -4.58 8.85
CA LYS A 93 -11.81 -4.40 7.57
C LYS A 93 -12.68 -3.16 7.59
N SER A 94 -13.53 -3.04 8.60
CA SER A 94 -14.49 -1.93 8.73
C SER A 94 -13.81 -0.58 8.84
N LYS A 95 -12.80 -0.48 9.69
CA LYS A 95 -12.03 0.76 9.89
C LYS A 95 -11.34 1.21 8.61
N LEU A 96 -10.72 0.28 7.89
CA LEU A 96 -10.04 0.60 6.63
C LEU A 96 -11.01 1.07 5.57
N VAL A 97 -12.14 0.39 5.41
CA VAL A 97 -13.17 0.77 4.43
C VAL A 97 -13.72 2.17 4.74
N LEU A 98 -13.96 2.50 6.00
CA LEU A 98 -14.40 3.83 6.41
C LEU A 98 -13.35 4.90 6.07
N ALA A 99 -12.08 4.63 6.30
CA ALA A 99 -10.99 5.55 5.95
C ALA A 99 -10.92 5.80 4.44
N LEU A 100 -11.06 4.75 3.62
CA LEU A 100 -11.07 4.88 2.16
C LEU A 100 -12.29 5.66 1.65
N ARG A 101 -13.46 5.43 2.25
CA ARG A 101 -14.70 6.17 1.91
C ARG A 101 -14.60 7.64 2.26
N LEU A 102 -14.06 7.98 3.41
CA LEU A 102 -13.80 9.37 3.78
C LEU A 102 -12.86 10.02 2.76
N GLY A 103 -11.79 9.33 2.37
CA GLY A 103 -10.88 9.80 1.35
C GLY A 103 -11.58 10.11 0.02
N ASP A 104 -12.49 9.25 -0.41
CA ASP A 104 -13.27 9.47 -1.64
C ASP A 104 -14.16 10.70 -1.55
N GLN A 105 -14.81 10.92 -0.40
CA GLN A 105 -15.65 12.09 -0.18
C GLN A 105 -14.85 13.39 -0.25
N ILE A 106 -13.64 13.39 0.28
CA ILE A 106 -12.74 14.56 0.24
C ILE A 106 -12.18 14.77 -1.18
N LYS A 107 -11.80 13.69 -1.87
CA LYS A 107 -11.24 13.76 -3.24
C LYS A 107 -12.29 14.19 -4.28
N PHE A 108 -13.51 13.66 -4.19
CA PHE A 108 -14.49 13.73 -5.27
C PHE A 108 -15.77 14.49 -4.92
N ALA A 109 -16.15 14.56 -3.66
CA ALA A 109 -17.38 15.19 -3.21
C ALA A 109 -17.17 16.52 -2.48
N LYS A 110 -15.95 17.05 -2.49
CA LYS A 110 -15.57 18.33 -1.84
C LYS A 110 -15.93 18.39 -0.35
N ARG A 111 -15.97 17.24 0.33
CA ARG A 111 -16.20 17.20 1.76
C ARG A 111 -15.04 17.87 2.49
N GLN A 112 -15.38 18.73 3.46
CA GLN A 112 -14.42 19.26 4.42
C GLN A 112 -14.48 18.42 5.69
N ALA A 113 -13.34 17.93 6.13
CA ALA A 113 -13.22 17.15 7.35
C ALA A 113 -12.39 17.90 8.39
N LEU A 114 -12.58 17.54 9.65
CA LEU A 114 -11.78 18.09 10.73
C LEU A 114 -10.36 17.50 10.70
N SER A 115 -9.39 18.24 11.24
CA SER A 115 -8.00 17.77 11.35
C SER A 115 -7.92 16.40 12.03
N GLU A 116 -8.75 16.16 13.04
CA GLU A 116 -8.81 14.88 13.76
C GLU A 116 -9.27 13.70 12.87
N GLU A 117 -10.17 13.96 11.91
CA GLU A 117 -10.65 12.94 10.98
C GLU A 117 -9.53 12.51 10.02
N HIS A 118 -8.72 13.46 9.55
CA HIS A 118 -7.57 13.17 8.70
C HIS A 118 -6.50 12.38 9.48
N ALA A 119 -6.19 12.83 10.69
CA ALA A 119 -5.23 12.15 11.57
C ALA A 119 -5.69 10.72 11.90
N LYS A 120 -6.99 10.53 12.13
CA LYS A 120 -7.57 9.20 12.38
C LYS A 120 -7.44 8.28 11.17
N SER A 121 -7.65 8.81 9.97
CA SER A 121 -7.54 8.02 8.73
C SER A 121 -6.16 7.41 8.57
N ILE A 122 -5.10 8.19 8.76
CA ILE A 122 -3.73 7.66 8.64
C ILE A 122 -3.40 6.71 9.80
N SER A 123 -3.86 7.01 11.01
CA SER A 123 -3.70 6.13 12.16
C SER A 123 -4.35 4.77 11.94
N VAL A 124 -5.52 4.72 11.34
CA VAL A 124 -6.23 3.49 10.97
C VAL A 124 -5.42 2.69 9.94
N CYS A 125 -4.84 3.35 8.95
CA CYS A 125 -4.01 2.69 7.95
C CYS A 125 -2.73 2.10 8.57
N ILE A 126 -2.08 2.82 9.46
CA ILE A 126 -0.90 2.33 10.20
C ILE A 126 -1.28 1.09 11.03
N GLU A 127 -2.36 1.16 11.78
CA GLU A 127 -2.87 0.04 12.58
C GLU A 127 -3.21 -1.17 11.72
N PHE A 128 -3.84 -0.94 10.56
CA PHE A 128 -4.16 -2.01 9.61
C PHE A 128 -2.91 -2.74 9.13
N VAL A 129 -1.85 -2.01 8.78
CA VAL A 129 -0.58 -2.61 8.36
C VAL A 129 0.03 -3.41 9.51
N GLN A 130 0.07 -2.86 10.71
CA GLN A 130 0.63 -3.53 11.89
C GLN A 130 -0.11 -4.82 12.23
N ASN A 131 -1.44 -4.82 12.10
CA ASN A 131 -2.28 -5.96 12.45
C ASN A 131 -2.31 -7.06 11.39
N THR A 132 -1.96 -6.74 10.14
CA THR A 132 -2.05 -7.67 9.00
C THR A 132 -0.70 -8.01 8.38
N MET A 133 0.40 -7.42 8.84
CA MET A 133 1.74 -7.69 8.30
C MET A 133 2.13 -9.16 8.46
N GLU A 134 2.98 -9.63 7.56
CA GLU A 134 3.52 -10.99 7.62
C GLU A 134 4.29 -11.21 8.93
N ARG A 135 3.99 -12.32 9.60
CA ARG A 135 4.76 -12.75 10.76
C ARG A 135 5.99 -13.54 10.29
N PRO A 136 7.10 -13.51 11.04
CA PRO A 136 8.29 -14.29 10.69
C PRO A 136 8.01 -15.79 10.48
N GLU A 137 7.02 -16.33 11.18
CA GLU A 137 6.58 -17.73 11.08
C GLU A 137 5.94 -18.05 9.73
N GLU A 138 5.14 -17.13 9.17
CA GLU A 138 4.49 -17.27 7.86
C GLU A 138 5.50 -17.16 6.71
N SER A 139 6.50 -16.29 6.84
CA SER A 139 7.54 -16.13 5.84
C SER A 139 8.50 -17.33 5.78
N ALA A 140 8.68 -18.04 6.89
CA ALA A 140 9.47 -19.29 6.95
C ALA A 140 8.72 -20.44 6.26
N SER A 141 7.41 -20.58 6.46
CA SER A 141 6.62 -21.65 5.85
C SER A 141 6.49 -21.52 4.33
N SER A 142 6.54 -20.31 3.79
CA SER A 142 6.51 -20.10 2.34
C SER A 142 7.83 -20.42 1.64
N LYS A 143 8.94 -20.47 2.39
CA LYS A 143 10.24 -20.89 1.87
C LYS A 143 10.38 -22.42 1.80
N ASP A 144 9.73 -23.12 2.71
CA ASP A 144 9.79 -24.60 2.76
C ASP A 144 8.94 -25.27 1.66
N VAL A 145 8.00 -24.55 1.07
CA VAL A 145 7.15 -25.07 -0.03
C VAL A 145 7.82 -24.96 -1.41
N LYS A 146 8.96 -24.29 -1.52
CA LYS A 146 9.70 -24.12 -2.78
C LYS A 146 10.88 -25.08 -2.96
N GLU A 147 11.12 -25.97 -2.01
CA GLU A 147 12.05 -27.08 -2.12
C GLU A 147 11.27 -28.39 -2.35
#